data_f551023b7b2842887456d91100d16bb1
#
_entry.id   f551023b7b2842887456d91100d16bb1
#
_cell.length_a   1.000
_cell.length_b   1.000
_cell.length_c   1.000
_cell.angle_alpha   90.00
_cell.angle_beta   90.00
_cell.angle_gamma   90.00
#
_symmetry.space_group_name_H-M   'P 1'
#
loop_
_entity.id
_entity.type
_entity.pdbx_description
1 polymer ?
#
loop_
_entity_poly.entity_id
_entity_poly.type
_entity_poly.pdbx_seq_one_letter_code
_entity_poly.pdbx_strand_id
1 'polypeptide(L)'
;MEKIQMKTPLVEMDGDEMTRVLWRMIKDELICPFVDLKTEYYDLGLLHRNETRDQVTVDAALATRKYGVAVKCATITPNAQRMAEYPQLTEMWKSPNGTIRSILDGTVFRAPILLDTIKPVVRTWKKPITIARHAYGDVYKSVSLETDEPGECTMTFKGASGREQTVLVQKTDGPAVFQGEHNKESSIRSFARACFQYAIDTKQDLWFSTKDTIAKVYDGAFKRIFEEEYEKSYRTQFEALGLRYFYTLIDDAVARVIRSEGGFIWACKNYDGDVMSDMVSTAFGSLAMMTSVLVAPDGTTEFEAAHGTVTKHYYRYLKGEQTSTNPMATIFAWTGALKKRGQLDNLPALEAFADRLEQASLDTIRSGIMTGDLAGLVEGERPVPVTSEAFLKAIRARMEA
;
A
#
# COMPACT_ATOMS: atom_id res chain seq x y z
N MET A 1 -16.50 6.97 29.55
CA MET A 1 -15.73 5.70 29.55
C MET A 1 -14.28 6.00 29.86
N GLU A 2 -13.61 5.12 30.63
CA GLU A 2 -12.17 5.21 30.82
C GLU A 2 -11.46 4.88 29.51
N LYS A 3 -10.42 5.67 29.16
CA LYS A 3 -9.67 5.45 27.92
C LYS A 3 -8.77 4.24 28.01
N ILE A 4 -8.66 3.49 26.91
CA ILE A 4 -7.72 2.40 26.77
C ILE A 4 -6.30 2.96 26.82
N GLN A 5 -5.50 2.50 27.79
CA GLN A 5 -4.13 2.98 28.02
C GLN A 5 -3.13 2.20 27.15
N MET A 6 -2.54 2.87 26.15
CA MET A 6 -1.45 2.28 25.37
C MET A 6 -0.17 2.23 26.21
N LYS A 7 0.60 1.15 26.08
CA LYS A 7 1.89 0.96 26.77
C LYS A 7 3.04 1.53 25.93
N THR A 8 3.15 1.07 24.71
CA THR A 8 4.20 1.41 23.77
C THR A 8 3.63 2.30 22.65
N PRO A 9 4.36 3.33 22.18
CA PRO A 9 3.90 4.11 21.04
C PRO A 9 3.90 3.28 19.75
N LEU A 10 3.04 3.65 18.80
CA LEU A 10 3.20 3.33 17.40
C LEU A 10 3.80 4.53 16.67
N VAL A 11 4.44 4.30 15.52
CA VAL A 11 4.96 5.40 14.70
C VAL A 11 3.82 6.02 13.90
N GLU A 12 3.65 7.33 14.04
CA GLU A 12 2.67 8.12 13.30
C GLU A 12 3.39 8.97 12.26
N MET A 13 3.11 8.74 10.99
CA MET A 13 3.66 9.51 9.87
C MET A 13 2.54 10.36 9.27
N ASP A 14 2.50 11.64 9.60
CA ASP A 14 1.54 12.60 9.03
C ASP A 14 1.91 12.93 7.57
N GLY A 15 0.98 13.51 6.81
CA GLY A 15 1.15 13.72 5.38
C GLY A 15 0.71 15.08 4.88
N ASP A 16 0.05 15.11 3.72
CA ASP A 16 -0.27 16.33 3.00
C ASP A 16 -1.76 16.48 2.69
N GLU A 17 -2.16 17.71 2.40
CA GLU A 17 -3.42 18.13 1.79
C GLU A 17 -4.69 17.59 2.51
N MET A 18 -5.71 17.15 1.77
CA MET A 18 -6.99 16.73 2.34
C MET A 18 -6.86 15.50 3.24
N THR A 19 -5.91 14.62 2.95
CA THR A 19 -5.68 13.44 3.79
C THR A 19 -5.12 13.82 5.17
N ARG A 20 -4.29 14.86 5.28
CA ARG A 20 -3.84 15.41 6.57
C ARG A 20 -5.02 16.02 7.37
N VAL A 21 -5.95 16.66 6.70
CA VAL A 21 -7.18 17.19 7.35
C VAL A 21 -8.02 16.04 7.92
N LEU A 22 -8.28 15.01 7.10
CA LEU A 22 -9.01 13.81 7.54
C LEU A 22 -8.28 13.06 8.65
N TRP A 23 -6.97 12.98 8.58
CA TRP A 23 -6.11 12.34 9.58
C TRP A 23 -6.35 12.90 10.98
N ARG A 24 -6.35 14.23 11.09
CA ARG A 24 -6.66 14.92 12.34
C ARG A 24 -8.09 14.65 12.80
N MET A 25 -9.06 14.78 11.90
CA MET A 25 -10.48 14.54 12.21
C MET A 25 -10.71 13.12 12.73
N ILE A 26 -10.09 12.10 12.11
CA ILE A 26 -10.19 10.70 12.55
C ILE A 26 -9.62 10.54 13.96
N LYS A 27 -8.44 11.09 14.23
CA LYS A 27 -7.86 11.05 15.57
C LYS A 27 -8.77 11.69 16.62
N ASP A 28 -9.24 12.90 16.34
CA ASP A 28 -10.01 13.70 17.29
C ASP A 28 -11.41 13.11 17.55
N GLU A 29 -12.09 12.62 16.50
CA GLU A 29 -13.44 12.10 16.59
C GLU A 29 -13.53 10.61 16.95
N LEU A 30 -12.63 9.78 16.42
CA LEU A 30 -12.79 8.32 16.48
C LEU A 30 -11.79 7.60 17.37
N ILE A 31 -10.61 8.16 17.62
CA ILE A 31 -9.54 7.45 18.36
C ILE A 31 -9.31 8.05 19.74
N CYS A 32 -8.92 9.31 19.81
CA CYS A 32 -8.54 9.97 21.06
C CYS A 32 -9.62 10.02 22.14
N PRO A 33 -10.94 10.01 21.82
CA PRO A 33 -11.97 9.89 22.85
C PRO A 33 -11.97 8.55 23.59
N PHE A 34 -11.52 7.47 22.97
CA PHE A 34 -11.57 6.11 23.50
C PHE A 34 -10.21 5.54 23.91
N VAL A 35 -9.13 6.06 23.31
CA VAL A 35 -7.77 5.58 23.50
C VAL A 35 -6.88 6.71 23.99
N ASP A 36 -6.07 6.45 25.01
CA ASP A 36 -4.92 7.31 25.37
C ASP A 36 -3.79 7.01 24.38
N LEU A 37 -3.90 7.67 23.21
CA LEU A 37 -3.09 7.39 22.03
C LEU A 37 -1.65 7.84 22.26
N LYS A 38 -0.71 6.90 22.18
CA LYS A 38 0.73 7.18 22.22
C LYS A 38 1.34 6.98 20.85
N THR A 39 1.94 8.04 20.32
CA THR A 39 2.62 7.99 19.03
C THR A 39 4.03 8.55 19.11
N GLU A 40 4.92 7.98 18.31
CA GLU A 40 6.17 8.62 17.90
C GLU A 40 5.88 9.33 16.58
N TYR A 41 5.71 10.65 16.66
CA TYR A 41 5.17 11.44 15.55
C TYR A 41 6.25 11.96 14.61
N TYR A 42 6.02 11.80 13.30
CA TYR A 42 6.86 12.33 12.22
C TYR A 42 5.99 13.07 11.20
N ASP A 43 6.30 14.33 10.94
CA ASP A 43 5.65 15.11 9.87
C ASP A 43 6.31 14.83 8.53
N LEU A 44 5.68 14.00 7.69
CA LEU A 44 6.12 13.74 6.32
C LEU A 44 5.49 14.68 5.29
N GLY A 45 4.89 15.79 5.74
CA GLY A 45 4.41 16.84 4.84
C GLY A 45 5.54 17.41 3.98
N LEU A 46 5.23 17.73 2.74
CA LEU A 46 6.21 18.14 1.72
C LEU A 46 7.15 19.25 2.18
N LEU A 47 6.62 20.27 2.89
CA LEU A 47 7.44 21.40 3.36
C LEU A 47 8.42 21.00 4.44
N HIS A 48 7.99 20.20 5.41
CA HIS A 48 8.88 19.73 6.48
C HIS A 48 9.94 18.74 5.96
N ARG A 49 9.59 17.91 4.99
CA ARG A 49 10.58 17.07 4.29
C ARG A 49 11.63 17.93 3.58
N ASN A 50 11.21 19.04 2.95
CA ASN A 50 12.15 19.98 2.33
C ASN A 50 13.08 20.62 3.36
N GLU A 51 12.57 21.07 4.51
CA GLU A 51 13.36 21.63 5.61
C GLU A 51 14.41 20.65 6.15
N THR A 52 14.04 19.38 6.30
CA THR A 52 14.89 18.30 6.81
C THR A 52 15.72 17.60 5.73
N ARG A 53 15.65 18.05 4.47
CA ARG A 53 16.26 17.37 3.31
C ARG A 53 15.88 15.90 3.25
N ASP A 54 14.59 15.62 3.47
CA ASP A 54 13.97 14.30 3.53
C ASP A 54 14.52 13.33 4.61
N GLN A 55 15.35 13.85 5.55
CA GLN A 55 15.89 13.03 6.65
C GLN A 55 14.76 12.50 7.54
N VAL A 56 13.68 13.28 7.75
CA VAL A 56 12.52 12.88 8.56
C VAL A 56 11.88 11.57 8.03
N THR A 57 11.89 11.32 6.72
CA THR A 57 11.38 10.08 6.12
C THR A 57 12.24 8.87 6.50
N VAL A 58 13.57 9.06 6.52
CA VAL A 58 14.52 8.01 6.96
C VAL A 58 14.34 7.72 8.45
N ASP A 59 14.25 8.77 9.28
CA ASP A 59 14.08 8.64 10.72
C ASP A 59 12.77 7.93 11.08
N ALA A 60 11.67 8.26 10.38
CA ALA A 60 10.38 7.59 10.53
C ALA A 60 10.45 6.09 10.18
N ALA A 61 11.14 5.73 9.09
CA ALA A 61 11.32 4.33 8.72
C ALA A 61 12.16 3.55 9.75
N LEU A 62 13.23 4.15 10.28
CA LEU A 62 14.05 3.54 11.33
C LEU A 62 13.28 3.40 12.65
N ALA A 63 12.48 4.41 13.02
CA ALA A 63 11.58 4.32 14.16
C ALA A 63 10.55 3.21 13.99
N THR A 64 10.04 3.01 12.76
CA THR A 64 9.09 1.93 12.47
C THR A 64 9.70 0.55 12.78
N ARG A 65 10.96 0.31 12.41
CA ARG A 65 11.68 -0.90 12.82
C ARG A 65 11.79 -1.04 14.34
N LYS A 66 12.09 0.06 15.04
CA LYS A 66 12.25 0.07 16.49
C LYS A 66 10.95 -0.28 17.22
N TYR A 67 9.83 0.28 16.79
CA TYR A 67 8.53 0.11 17.45
C TYR A 67 7.68 -1.03 16.87
N GLY A 68 8.07 -1.57 15.71
CA GLY A 68 7.45 -2.73 15.07
C GLY A 68 6.16 -2.42 14.31
N VAL A 69 5.60 -1.21 14.44
CA VAL A 69 4.38 -0.81 13.73
C VAL A 69 4.32 0.69 13.48
N ALA A 70 3.86 1.06 12.30
CA ALA A 70 3.57 2.44 11.92
C ALA A 70 2.20 2.58 11.24
N VAL A 71 1.69 3.80 11.28
CA VAL A 71 0.56 4.23 10.45
C VAL A 71 0.96 5.49 9.68
N LYS A 72 0.66 5.54 8.39
CA LYS A 72 1.13 6.58 7.49
C LYS A 72 0.00 7.24 6.72
N CYS A 73 -0.02 8.56 6.75
CA CYS A 73 -0.86 9.40 5.91
C CYS A 73 -0.30 9.50 4.48
N ALA A 74 -1.15 9.86 3.51
CA ALA A 74 -0.71 10.10 2.14
C ALA A 74 0.17 11.36 2.03
N THR A 75 1.20 11.27 1.20
CA THR A 75 2.22 12.31 1.03
C THR A 75 2.36 12.73 -0.43
N ILE A 76 2.72 13.98 -0.69
CA ILE A 76 3.03 14.48 -2.02
C ILE A 76 4.41 13.99 -2.46
N THR A 77 4.47 13.41 -3.66
CA THR A 77 5.74 13.26 -4.40
C THR A 77 5.79 14.38 -5.44
N PRO A 78 6.68 15.38 -5.29
CA PRO A 78 6.68 16.54 -6.16
C PRO A 78 7.14 16.20 -7.58
N ASN A 79 6.48 16.81 -8.55
CA ASN A 79 6.86 16.87 -9.95
C ASN A 79 7.09 18.34 -10.37
N ALA A 80 7.37 18.61 -11.62
CA ALA A 80 7.60 19.98 -12.10
C ALA A 80 6.42 20.94 -11.80
N GLN A 81 5.17 20.47 -11.88
CA GLN A 81 4.00 21.27 -11.52
C GLN A 81 4.00 21.60 -10.02
N ARG A 82 4.28 20.63 -9.16
CA ARG A 82 4.35 20.83 -7.72
C ARG A 82 5.51 21.76 -7.32
N MET A 83 6.63 21.72 -8.02
CA MET A 83 7.71 22.68 -7.83
C MET A 83 7.27 24.13 -8.09
N ALA A 84 6.40 24.35 -9.08
CA ALA A 84 5.82 25.67 -9.35
C ALA A 84 4.79 26.11 -8.29
N GLU A 85 4.01 25.17 -7.76
CA GLU A 85 3.03 25.42 -6.68
C GLU A 85 3.71 25.71 -5.32
N TYR A 86 4.88 25.14 -5.08
CA TYR A 86 5.66 25.25 -3.83
C TYR A 86 7.04 25.83 -4.11
N PRO A 87 7.16 27.15 -4.36
CA PRO A 87 8.42 27.79 -4.81
C PRO A 87 9.57 27.73 -3.78
N GLN A 88 9.29 27.36 -2.54
CA GLN A 88 10.28 27.15 -1.48
C GLN A 88 10.97 25.78 -1.53
N LEU A 89 10.52 24.87 -2.41
CA LEU A 89 11.18 23.58 -2.57
C LEU A 89 12.54 23.74 -3.22
N THR A 90 13.55 23.09 -2.67
CA THR A 90 14.92 23.12 -3.14
C THR A 90 15.21 22.09 -4.24
N GLU A 91 14.44 20.99 -4.23
CA GLU A 91 14.55 19.93 -5.24
C GLU A 91 13.27 19.10 -5.34
N MET A 92 13.15 18.29 -6.40
CA MET A 92 12.09 17.29 -6.53
C MET A 92 12.41 16.07 -5.65
N TRP A 93 11.94 16.12 -4.40
CA TRP A 93 12.15 15.05 -3.43
C TRP A 93 11.59 13.71 -3.93
N LYS A 94 12.29 12.63 -3.61
CA LYS A 94 11.84 11.27 -3.91
C LYS A 94 10.55 10.95 -3.19
N SER A 95 9.86 9.91 -3.65
CA SER A 95 8.67 9.40 -2.96
C SER A 95 9.02 8.89 -1.56
N PRO A 96 8.37 9.39 -0.49
CA PRO A 96 8.55 8.86 0.86
C PRO A 96 8.25 7.37 0.95
N ASN A 97 7.22 6.90 0.23
CA ASN A 97 6.90 5.47 0.15
C ASN A 97 8.07 4.65 -0.41
N GLY A 98 8.76 5.17 -1.44
CA GLY A 98 9.94 4.53 -2.00
C GLY A 98 11.09 4.43 -1.00
N THR A 99 11.35 5.51 -0.24
CA THR A 99 12.37 5.55 0.81
C THR A 99 12.05 4.58 1.94
N ILE A 100 10.83 4.62 2.49
CA ILE A 100 10.38 3.73 3.57
C ILE A 100 10.48 2.27 3.14
N ARG A 101 9.92 1.92 1.97
CA ARG A 101 9.96 0.55 1.43
C ARG A 101 11.38 0.07 1.17
N SER A 102 12.28 0.96 0.75
CA SER A 102 13.70 0.63 0.55
C SER A 102 14.44 0.32 1.85
N ILE A 103 14.06 0.97 2.95
CA ILE A 103 14.65 0.78 4.27
C ILE A 103 14.06 -0.46 4.94
N LEU A 104 12.73 -0.61 4.94
CA LEU A 104 12.06 -1.72 5.60
C LEU A 104 12.23 -3.03 4.84
N ASP A 105 12.36 -2.96 3.49
CA ASP A 105 12.18 -4.09 2.57
C ASP A 105 10.84 -4.80 2.84
N GLY A 106 10.27 -5.51 1.92
CA GLY A 106 9.06 -6.25 2.26
C GLY A 106 8.05 -6.33 1.13
N THR A 107 6.83 -6.65 1.53
CA THR A 107 5.68 -6.88 0.65
C THR A 107 4.54 -5.95 1.02
N VAL A 108 3.99 -5.23 0.06
CA VAL A 108 2.77 -4.44 0.23
C VAL A 108 1.57 -5.31 -0.12
N PHE A 109 0.68 -5.54 0.84
CA PHE A 109 -0.60 -6.18 0.63
C PHE A 109 -1.70 -5.13 0.53
N ARG A 110 -2.44 -5.13 -0.59
CA ARG A 110 -3.58 -4.25 -0.83
C ARG A 110 -4.84 -5.08 -0.98
N ALA A 111 -5.79 -4.88 -0.08
CA ALA A 111 -7.04 -5.64 -0.03
C ALA A 111 -8.25 -4.70 -0.06
N PRO A 112 -9.30 -5.02 -0.85
CA PRO A 112 -10.50 -4.20 -0.89
C PRO A 112 -11.32 -4.36 0.38
N ILE A 113 -11.89 -3.24 0.86
CA ILE A 113 -12.92 -3.21 1.88
C ILE A 113 -14.25 -3.49 1.17
N LEU A 114 -14.83 -4.67 1.40
CA LEU A 114 -16.04 -5.10 0.72
C LEU A 114 -17.29 -4.67 1.47
N LEU A 115 -18.29 -4.22 0.72
CA LEU A 115 -19.61 -3.89 1.20
C LEU A 115 -20.66 -4.55 0.29
N ASP A 116 -21.65 -5.17 0.89
CA ASP A 116 -22.78 -5.81 0.20
C ASP A 116 -23.66 -4.82 -0.55
N THR A 117 -23.68 -3.56 -0.10
CA THR A 117 -24.42 -2.44 -0.71
C THR A 117 -23.73 -1.84 -1.94
N ILE A 118 -22.43 -2.11 -2.13
CA ILE A 118 -21.64 -1.60 -3.25
C ILE A 118 -21.18 -2.76 -4.09
N LYS A 119 -21.67 -2.81 -5.33
CA LYS A 119 -21.32 -3.90 -6.26
C LYS A 119 -20.06 -3.57 -7.04
N PRO A 120 -19.13 -4.53 -7.19
CA PRO A 120 -17.98 -4.36 -8.08
C PRO A 120 -18.40 -4.03 -9.52
N VAL A 121 -17.60 -3.25 -10.22
CA VAL A 121 -17.77 -3.00 -11.66
C VAL A 121 -17.63 -4.31 -12.44
N VAL A 122 -16.68 -5.17 -12.03
CA VAL A 122 -16.57 -6.53 -12.52
C VAL A 122 -17.53 -7.43 -11.75
N ARG A 123 -18.68 -7.70 -12.34
CA ARG A 123 -19.82 -8.38 -11.67
C ARG A 123 -19.55 -9.83 -11.24
N THR A 124 -18.54 -10.45 -11.78
CA THR A 124 -18.12 -11.81 -11.38
C THR A 124 -17.39 -11.85 -10.05
N TRP A 125 -16.80 -10.72 -9.62
CA TRP A 125 -16.04 -10.65 -8.35
C TRP A 125 -16.97 -10.62 -7.14
N LYS A 126 -16.96 -11.71 -6.39
CA LYS A 126 -17.78 -11.89 -5.18
C LYS A 126 -16.96 -11.95 -3.91
N LYS A 127 -15.66 -12.18 -4.05
CA LYS A 127 -14.69 -12.33 -2.96
C LYS A 127 -13.53 -11.37 -3.16
N PRO A 128 -12.82 -10.98 -2.10
CA PRO A 128 -11.70 -10.04 -2.23
C PRO A 128 -10.59 -10.63 -3.11
N ILE A 129 -9.97 -9.77 -3.90
CA ILE A 129 -8.72 -10.03 -4.59
C ILE A 129 -7.67 -9.16 -3.91
N THR A 130 -6.73 -9.78 -3.23
CA THR A 130 -5.64 -9.08 -2.56
C THR A 130 -4.43 -9.04 -3.48
N ILE A 131 -3.91 -7.86 -3.74
CA ILE A 131 -2.63 -7.72 -4.46
C ILE A 131 -1.49 -7.75 -3.46
N ALA A 132 -0.55 -8.68 -3.67
CA ALA A 132 0.73 -8.71 -2.97
C ALA A 132 1.80 -8.14 -3.90
N ARG A 133 2.29 -6.93 -3.60
CA ARG A 133 3.29 -6.21 -4.38
C ARG A 133 4.66 -6.35 -3.75
N HIS A 134 5.67 -6.80 -4.49
CA HIS A 134 7.06 -6.73 -4.06
C HIS A 134 7.48 -5.27 -3.90
N ALA A 135 7.94 -4.87 -2.72
CA ALA A 135 8.22 -3.47 -2.42
C ALA A 135 9.65 -3.02 -2.77
N TYR A 136 10.41 -3.81 -3.50
CA TYR A 136 11.81 -3.58 -3.81
C TYR A 136 12.12 -3.75 -5.30
N GLY A 137 13.17 -3.05 -5.77
CA GLY A 137 13.75 -3.28 -7.09
C GLY A 137 12.88 -2.78 -8.26
N ASP A 138 13.11 -3.37 -9.42
CA ASP A 138 12.48 -3.05 -10.69
C ASP A 138 12.69 -1.56 -11.06
N VAL A 139 11.77 -0.96 -11.81
CA VAL A 139 11.80 0.45 -12.23
C VAL A 139 11.95 1.44 -11.07
N TYR A 140 11.50 1.09 -9.87
CA TYR A 140 11.57 1.95 -8.67
C TYR A 140 12.98 2.11 -8.10
N LYS A 141 13.91 1.26 -8.49
CA LYS A 141 15.35 1.33 -8.14
C LYS A 141 16.24 1.26 -9.38
N SER A 142 15.75 1.74 -10.49
CA SER A 142 16.49 1.82 -11.73
C SER A 142 17.49 2.97 -11.74
N VAL A 143 18.48 2.85 -12.63
CA VAL A 143 19.35 3.94 -13.07
C VAL A 143 19.13 4.19 -14.54
N SER A 144 19.20 5.44 -14.97
CA SER A 144 18.95 5.81 -16.36
C SER A 144 20.11 6.61 -16.92
N LEU A 145 20.33 6.46 -18.20
CA LEU A 145 21.31 7.19 -19.00
C LEU A 145 20.62 7.67 -20.28
N GLU A 146 20.85 8.93 -20.64
CA GLU A 146 20.47 9.52 -21.92
C GLU A 146 21.74 9.93 -22.68
N THR A 147 21.75 9.74 -23.99
CA THR A 147 22.84 10.15 -24.88
C THR A 147 22.26 10.82 -26.12
N ASP A 148 22.99 11.80 -26.68
CA ASP A 148 22.65 12.54 -27.88
C ASP A 148 23.52 12.16 -29.09
N GLU A 149 24.46 11.19 -28.91
CA GLU A 149 25.39 10.75 -29.95
C GLU A 149 25.33 9.22 -30.16
N PRO A 150 25.82 8.75 -31.35
CA PRO A 150 26.00 7.31 -31.58
C PRO A 150 27.00 6.68 -30.61
N GLY A 151 26.75 5.41 -30.23
CA GLY A 151 27.65 4.72 -29.31
C GLY A 151 27.21 3.32 -28.94
N GLU A 152 27.88 2.76 -27.93
CA GLU A 152 27.57 1.43 -27.38
C GLU A 152 27.28 1.53 -25.88
N CYS A 153 26.15 0.99 -25.47
CA CYS A 153 25.82 0.81 -24.05
C CYS A 153 26.15 -0.61 -23.64
N THR A 154 26.92 -0.77 -22.56
CA THR A 154 27.25 -2.08 -21.98
C THR A 154 26.87 -2.12 -20.50
N MET A 155 26.52 -3.31 -20.00
CA MET A 155 26.33 -3.58 -18.58
C MET A 155 27.46 -4.49 -18.10
N THR A 156 28.19 -4.04 -17.09
CA THR A 156 29.34 -4.76 -16.53
C THR A 156 29.11 -5.08 -15.05
N PHE A 157 29.23 -6.34 -14.69
CA PHE A 157 29.27 -6.80 -13.30
C PHE A 157 30.71 -7.10 -12.89
N LYS A 158 31.14 -6.52 -11.75
CA LYS A 158 32.44 -6.77 -11.13
C LYS A 158 32.23 -7.46 -9.79
N GLY A 159 32.54 -8.72 -9.73
CA GLY A 159 32.43 -9.54 -8.51
C GLY A 159 33.56 -9.27 -7.52
N ALA A 160 33.30 -9.42 -6.23
CA ALA A 160 34.31 -9.30 -5.17
C ALA A 160 35.45 -10.31 -5.29
N SER A 161 35.24 -11.44 -5.98
CA SER A 161 36.25 -12.43 -6.29
C SER A 161 37.16 -12.05 -7.49
N GLY A 162 36.97 -10.87 -8.08
CA GLY A 162 37.66 -10.44 -9.31
C GLY A 162 37.03 -10.94 -10.61
N ARG A 163 35.95 -11.73 -10.54
CA ARG A 163 35.19 -12.13 -11.75
C ARG A 163 34.54 -10.90 -12.36
N GLU A 164 34.76 -10.72 -13.65
CA GLU A 164 34.10 -9.66 -14.44
C GLU A 164 33.26 -10.28 -15.57
N GLN A 165 32.08 -9.74 -15.80
CA GLN A 165 31.19 -10.13 -16.89
C GLN A 165 30.59 -8.90 -17.51
N THR A 166 30.76 -8.71 -18.82
CA THR A 166 30.22 -7.59 -19.59
C THR A 166 29.29 -8.12 -20.68
N VAL A 167 28.13 -7.49 -20.82
CA VAL A 167 27.17 -7.75 -21.89
C VAL A 167 26.87 -6.46 -22.62
N LEU A 168 26.76 -6.52 -23.96
CA LEU A 168 26.29 -5.44 -24.77
C LEU A 168 24.78 -5.28 -24.56
N VAL A 169 24.32 -4.10 -24.16
CA VAL A 169 22.90 -3.76 -24.11
C VAL A 169 22.42 -3.41 -25.51
N GLN A 170 23.06 -2.40 -26.15
CA GLN A 170 22.71 -1.98 -27.49
C GLN A 170 23.81 -1.10 -28.11
N LYS A 171 23.92 -1.12 -29.45
CA LYS A 171 24.59 -0.11 -30.25
C LYS A 171 23.56 0.85 -30.83
N THR A 172 23.83 2.15 -30.76
CA THR A 172 22.93 3.19 -31.25
C THR A 172 23.61 3.98 -32.36
N ASP A 173 22.85 4.41 -33.32
CA ASP A 173 23.26 5.26 -34.43
C ASP A 173 22.89 6.75 -34.24
N GLY A 174 22.35 7.09 -33.06
CA GLY A 174 21.94 8.45 -32.68
C GLY A 174 21.45 8.51 -31.24
N PRO A 175 20.66 9.52 -30.88
CA PRO A 175 20.15 9.72 -29.53
C PRO A 175 19.43 8.49 -29.00
N ALA A 176 19.67 8.15 -27.73
CA ALA A 176 19.08 6.99 -27.09
C ALA A 176 18.91 7.18 -25.57
N VAL A 177 18.00 6.40 -25.00
CA VAL A 177 17.79 6.29 -23.56
C VAL A 177 17.99 4.85 -23.10
N PHE A 178 18.63 4.67 -21.97
CA PHE A 178 18.90 3.37 -21.37
C PHE A 178 18.43 3.35 -19.93
N GLN A 179 17.96 2.19 -19.47
CA GLN A 179 17.56 1.96 -18.09
C GLN A 179 18.11 0.63 -17.62
N GLY A 180 18.79 0.65 -16.46
CA GLY A 180 19.25 -0.53 -15.76
C GLY A 180 18.37 -0.81 -14.54
N GLU A 181 17.85 -2.03 -14.46
CA GLU A 181 17.06 -2.51 -13.34
C GLU A 181 17.78 -3.63 -12.60
N HIS A 182 17.44 -3.82 -11.32
CA HIS A 182 18.01 -4.90 -10.53
C HIS A 182 17.04 -5.42 -9.49
N ASN A 183 17.32 -6.63 -9.03
CA ASN A 183 16.71 -7.19 -7.84
C ASN A 183 17.73 -8.04 -7.06
N LYS A 184 17.41 -8.37 -5.80
CA LYS A 184 18.22 -9.24 -4.96
C LYS A 184 17.46 -10.54 -4.71
N GLU A 185 18.12 -11.70 -4.89
CA GLU A 185 17.46 -12.99 -4.60
C GLU A 185 16.96 -13.07 -3.15
N SER A 186 17.68 -12.46 -2.18
CA SER A 186 17.24 -12.39 -0.79
C SER A 186 15.92 -11.65 -0.62
N SER A 187 15.72 -10.53 -1.34
CA SER A 187 14.48 -9.75 -1.32
C SER A 187 13.34 -10.49 -2.03
N ILE A 188 13.61 -11.12 -3.18
CA ILE A 188 12.62 -11.96 -3.88
C ILE A 188 12.17 -13.12 -2.98
N ARG A 189 13.10 -13.76 -2.28
CA ARG A 189 12.81 -14.86 -1.36
C ARG A 189 11.98 -14.43 -0.16
N SER A 190 12.28 -13.26 0.40
CA SER A 190 11.47 -12.63 1.45
C SER A 190 10.06 -12.32 0.96
N PHE A 191 9.92 -11.78 -0.24
CA PHE A 191 8.62 -11.54 -0.88
C PHE A 191 7.82 -12.83 -1.05
N ALA A 192 8.44 -13.89 -1.57
CA ALA A 192 7.78 -15.19 -1.72
C ALA A 192 7.26 -15.71 -0.37
N ARG A 193 8.10 -15.70 0.66
CA ARG A 193 7.73 -16.14 2.02
C ARG A 193 6.58 -15.32 2.60
N ALA A 194 6.60 -14.01 2.45
CA ALA A 194 5.51 -13.14 2.90
C ALA A 194 4.20 -13.47 2.20
N CYS A 195 4.22 -13.72 0.87
CA CYS A 195 3.03 -14.11 0.11
C CYS A 195 2.46 -15.46 0.57
N PHE A 196 3.30 -16.48 0.74
CA PHE A 196 2.87 -17.80 1.21
C PHE A 196 2.32 -17.75 2.63
N GLN A 197 3.00 -17.03 3.55
CA GLN A 197 2.53 -16.88 4.93
C GLN A 197 1.20 -16.15 4.98
N TYR A 198 1.05 -15.05 4.25
CA TYR A 198 -0.21 -14.30 4.19
C TYR A 198 -1.36 -15.15 3.61
N ALA A 199 -1.07 -16.01 2.63
CA ALA A 199 -2.05 -16.95 2.07
C ALA A 199 -2.54 -17.96 3.13
N ILE A 200 -1.63 -18.48 3.94
CA ILE A 200 -1.95 -19.38 5.06
C ILE A 200 -2.81 -18.67 6.11
N ASP A 201 -2.39 -17.48 6.53
CA ASP A 201 -3.04 -16.71 7.58
C ASP A 201 -4.46 -16.28 7.18
N THR A 202 -4.67 -15.93 5.90
CA THR A 202 -5.96 -15.49 5.36
C THR A 202 -6.78 -16.62 4.73
N LYS A 203 -6.23 -17.84 4.64
CA LYS A 203 -6.83 -19.03 4.00
C LYS A 203 -7.27 -18.76 2.55
N GLN A 204 -6.40 -18.13 1.79
CA GLN A 204 -6.63 -17.78 0.38
C GLN A 204 -5.63 -18.50 -0.54
N ASP A 205 -6.07 -18.85 -1.75
CA ASP A 205 -5.17 -19.31 -2.81
C ASP A 205 -4.13 -18.22 -3.12
N LEU A 206 -2.94 -18.62 -3.56
CA LEU A 206 -1.89 -17.72 -4.01
C LEU A 206 -1.67 -17.87 -5.51
N TRP A 207 -1.91 -16.79 -6.26
CA TRP A 207 -1.54 -16.65 -7.65
C TRP A 207 -0.28 -15.81 -7.77
N PHE A 208 0.65 -16.26 -8.58
CA PHE A 208 1.87 -15.51 -8.88
C PHE A 208 2.04 -15.37 -10.38
N SER A 209 2.46 -14.19 -10.85
CA SER A 209 2.65 -13.95 -12.27
C SER A 209 3.87 -13.08 -12.57
N THR A 210 4.52 -13.41 -13.68
CA THR A 210 5.63 -12.64 -14.29
C THR A 210 5.56 -12.78 -15.81
N LYS A 211 6.55 -12.25 -16.53
CA LYS A 211 6.70 -12.47 -17.98
C LYS A 211 8.00 -13.20 -18.31
N ASP A 212 8.24 -14.35 -17.64
CA ASP A 212 9.45 -15.14 -17.77
C ASP A 212 9.74 -15.67 -19.19
N THR A 213 8.75 -15.71 -20.04
CA THR A 213 8.94 -16.04 -21.48
C THR A 213 9.68 -14.95 -22.25
N ILE A 214 9.67 -13.70 -21.78
CA ILE A 214 10.37 -12.54 -22.35
C ILE A 214 11.58 -12.18 -21.48
N ALA A 215 11.39 -11.85 -20.22
CA ALA A 215 12.46 -11.55 -19.26
C ALA A 215 13.01 -12.83 -18.64
N LYS A 216 13.59 -13.72 -19.46
CA LYS A 216 13.94 -15.11 -19.10
C LYS A 216 14.84 -15.23 -17.87
N VAL A 217 15.78 -14.29 -17.71
CA VAL A 217 16.71 -14.30 -16.57
C VAL A 217 16.10 -13.58 -15.37
N TYR A 218 15.59 -12.37 -15.58
CA TYR A 218 15.10 -11.52 -14.50
C TYR A 218 13.80 -12.09 -13.88
N ASP A 219 12.77 -12.27 -14.68
CA ASP A 219 11.50 -12.84 -14.24
C ASP A 219 11.58 -14.34 -13.93
N GLY A 220 12.48 -15.04 -14.65
CA GLY A 220 12.79 -16.45 -14.37
C GLY A 220 13.39 -16.67 -12.98
N ALA A 221 14.15 -15.70 -12.45
CA ALA A 221 14.66 -15.77 -11.08
C ALA A 221 13.52 -15.68 -10.06
N PHE A 222 12.54 -14.82 -10.28
CA PHE A 222 11.35 -14.72 -9.43
C PHE A 222 10.55 -16.03 -9.43
N LYS A 223 10.26 -16.57 -10.61
CA LYS A 223 9.54 -17.84 -10.76
C LYS A 223 10.25 -18.97 -10.03
N ARG A 224 11.55 -19.16 -10.30
CA ARG A 224 12.36 -20.19 -9.66
C ARG A 224 12.34 -20.08 -8.14
N ILE A 225 12.52 -18.88 -7.59
CA ILE A 225 12.56 -18.68 -6.14
C ILE A 225 11.20 -18.95 -5.50
N PHE A 226 10.09 -18.56 -6.12
CA PHE A 226 8.76 -18.89 -5.62
C PHE A 226 8.52 -20.40 -5.62
N GLU A 227 8.90 -21.11 -6.68
CA GLU A 227 8.83 -22.56 -6.77
C GLU A 227 9.67 -23.26 -5.69
N GLU A 228 10.93 -22.81 -5.50
CA GLU A 228 11.82 -23.32 -4.44
C GLU A 228 11.22 -23.14 -3.03
N GLU A 229 10.71 -21.96 -2.70
CA GLU A 229 10.10 -21.70 -1.39
C GLU A 229 8.83 -22.50 -1.18
N TYR A 230 7.97 -22.61 -2.19
CA TYR A 230 6.77 -23.43 -2.13
C TYR A 230 7.12 -24.88 -1.82
N GLU A 231 7.95 -25.50 -2.66
CA GLU A 231 8.34 -26.91 -2.52
C GLU A 231 8.99 -27.22 -1.18
N LYS A 232 9.90 -26.35 -0.75
CA LYS A 232 10.72 -26.58 0.45
C LYS A 232 9.96 -26.34 1.75
N SER A 233 9.07 -25.32 1.79
CA SER A 233 8.60 -24.80 3.07
C SER A 233 7.08 -24.71 3.21
N TYR A 234 6.31 -24.65 2.11
CA TYR A 234 4.89 -24.30 2.18
C TYR A 234 3.94 -25.35 1.59
N ARG A 235 4.39 -26.24 0.70
CA ARG A 235 3.54 -27.24 0.04
C ARG A 235 2.68 -28.02 1.03
N THR A 236 3.29 -28.63 2.05
CA THR A 236 2.57 -29.45 3.04
C THR A 236 1.48 -28.68 3.77
N GLN A 237 1.75 -27.40 4.12
CA GLN A 237 0.78 -26.53 4.80
C GLN A 237 -0.36 -26.14 3.86
N PHE A 238 -0.05 -25.82 2.59
CA PHE A 238 -1.06 -25.51 1.57
C PHE A 238 -2.00 -26.69 1.33
N GLU A 239 -1.44 -27.89 1.14
CA GLU A 239 -2.21 -29.12 0.96
C GLU A 239 -3.11 -29.43 2.17
N ALA A 240 -2.58 -29.29 3.38
CA ALA A 240 -3.34 -29.50 4.62
C ALA A 240 -4.52 -28.51 4.80
N LEU A 241 -4.39 -27.29 4.28
CA LEU A 241 -5.41 -26.24 4.32
C LEU A 241 -6.32 -26.24 3.07
N GLY A 242 -6.05 -27.08 2.08
CA GLY A 242 -6.77 -27.09 0.79
C GLY A 242 -6.51 -25.85 -0.06
N LEU A 243 -5.39 -25.16 0.15
CA LEU A 243 -4.98 -23.99 -0.61
C LEU A 243 -4.18 -24.38 -1.85
N ARG A 244 -4.23 -23.53 -2.88
CA ARG A 244 -3.51 -23.74 -4.13
C ARG A 244 -2.50 -22.63 -4.37
N TYR A 245 -1.31 -23.00 -4.80
CA TYR A 245 -0.34 -22.12 -5.45
C TYR A 245 -0.44 -22.28 -6.95
N PHE A 246 -0.56 -21.16 -7.67
CA PHE A 246 -0.72 -21.14 -9.12
C PHE A 246 0.19 -20.08 -9.74
N TYR A 247 1.04 -20.49 -10.68
CA TYR A 247 1.86 -19.59 -11.49
C TYR A 247 1.35 -19.50 -12.92
N THR A 248 1.33 -18.28 -13.48
CA THR A 248 1.04 -18.07 -14.90
C THR A 248 1.72 -16.80 -15.41
N LEU A 249 1.71 -16.58 -16.73
CA LEU A 249 2.18 -15.32 -17.33
C LEU A 249 1.23 -14.18 -16.95
N ILE A 250 1.79 -12.97 -16.79
CA ILE A 250 1.02 -11.81 -16.30
C ILE A 250 -0.16 -11.44 -17.19
N ASP A 251 0.00 -11.55 -18.51
CA ASP A 251 -1.09 -11.31 -19.48
C ASP A 251 -2.22 -12.36 -19.37
N ASP A 252 -1.88 -13.63 -19.14
CA ASP A 252 -2.88 -14.67 -18.86
C ASP A 252 -3.52 -14.44 -17.47
N ALA A 253 -2.74 -14.04 -16.47
CA ALA A 253 -3.26 -13.70 -15.16
C ALA A 253 -4.32 -12.59 -15.23
N VAL A 254 -4.08 -11.49 -15.96
CA VAL A 254 -5.06 -10.41 -16.16
C VAL A 254 -6.38 -10.96 -16.72
N ALA A 255 -6.33 -11.82 -17.75
CA ALA A 255 -7.53 -12.40 -18.33
C ALA A 255 -8.29 -13.33 -17.37
N ARG A 256 -7.57 -14.12 -16.56
CA ARG A 256 -8.15 -15.00 -15.55
C ARG A 256 -8.76 -14.24 -14.39
N VAL A 257 -8.06 -13.22 -13.88
CA VAL A 257 -8.54 -12.37 -12.78
C VAL A 257 -9.88 -11.74 -13.11
N ILE A 258 -10.02 -11.15 -14.30
CA ILE A 258 -11.29 -10.55 -14.77
C ILE A 258 -12.45 -11.55 -14.81
N ARG A 259 -12.16 -12.80 -15.15
CA ARG A 259 -13.17 -13.88 -15.26
C ARG A 259 -13.43 -14.63 -13.96
N SER A 260 -12.63 -14.38 -12.93
CA SER A 260 -12.69 -15.07 -11.64
C SER A 260 -13.87 -14.59 -10.78
N GLU A 261 -14.14 -15.33 -9.71
CA GLU A 261 -15.00 -14.86 -8.61
C GLU A 261 -14.23 -14.11 -7.51
N GLY A 262 -12.91 -14.03 -7.61
CA GLY A 262 -12.02 -13.53 -6.53
C GLY A 262 -11.72 -14.61 -5.49
N GLY A 263 -11.24 -14.19 -4.32
CA GLY A 263 -10.91 -15.07 -3.19
C GLY A 263 -9.48 -15.59 -3.20
N PHE A 264 -8.57 -14.85 -3.78
CA PHE A 264 -7.15 -15.21 -3.85
C PHE A 264 -6.25 -13.98 -3.67
N ILE A 265 -4.98 -14.27 -3.38
CA ILE A 265 -3.91 -13.29 -3.38
C ILE A 265 -3.23 -13.35 -4.75
N TRP A 266 -3.04 -12.19 -5.37
CA TRP A 266 -2.27 -12.08 -6.61
C TRP A 266 -0.94 -11.40 -6.34
N ALA A 267 0.13 -12.20 -6.31
CA ALA A 267 1.50 -11.74 -6.13
C ALA A 267 2.07 -11.21 -7.46
N CYS A 268 2.62 -10.02 -7.40
CA CYS A 268 3.17 -9.29 -8.54
C CYS A 268 4.52 -8.65 -8.20
N LYS A 269 5.39 -8.50 -9.20
CA LYS A 269 6.59 -7.68 -9.09
C LYS A 269 6.20 -6.22 -8.77
N ASN A 270 7.19 -5.38 -8.44
CA ASN A 270 6.95 -4.04 -7.92
C ASN A 270 6.05 -3.19 -8.84
N TYR A 271 6.42 -3.01 -10.10
CA TYR A 271 5.64 -2.20 -11.05
C TYR A 271 4.31 -2.87 -11.42
N ASP A 272 4.33 -4.17 -11.70
CA ASP A 272 3.12 -4.93 -12.02
C ASP A 272 2.10 -4.82 -10.88
N GLY A 273 2.55 -4.94 -9.63
CA GLY A 273 1.72 -4.83 -8.44
C GLY A 273 1.16 -3.43 -8.20
N ASP A 274 1.92 -2.38 -8.57
CA ASP A 274 1.43 -1.00 -8.51
C ASP A 274 0.22 -0.80 -9.43
N VAL A 275 0.40 -1.13 -10.72
CA VAL A 275 -0.64 -0.97 -11.74
C VAL A 275 -1.84 -1.86 -11.46
N MET A 276 -1.60 -3.15 -11.13
CA MET A 276 -2.68 -4.11 -10.92
C MET A 276 -3.48 -3.83 -9.65
N SER A 277 -2.86 -3.27 -8.60
CA SER A 277 -3.60 -2.90 -7.39
C SER A 277 -4.58 -1.75 -7.64
N ASP A 278 -4.20 -0.76 -8.45
CA ASP A 278 -5.09 0.34 -8.82
C ASP A 278 -6.24 -0.14 -9.72
N MET A 279 -5.95 -1.03 -10.67
CA MET A 279 -6.98 -1.65 -11.51
C MET A 279 -8.00 -2.43 -10.66
N VAL A 280 -7.53 -3.31 -9.78
CA VAL A 280 -8.39 -4.13 -8.92
C VAL A 280 -9.22 -3.25 -7.98
N SER A 281 -8.60 -2.24 -7.37
CA SER A 281 -9.26 -1.28 -6.49
C SER A 281 -10.39 -0.54 -7.21
N THR A 282 -10.10 -0.01 -8.40
CA THR A 282 -11.09 0.70 -9.22
C THR A 282 -12.25 -0.23 -9.60
N ALA A 283 -11.95 -1.48 -9.93
CA ALA A 283 -12.95 -2.45 -10.30
C ALA A 283 -13.83 -2.93 -9.12
N PHE A 284 -13.34 -2.84 -7.88
CA PHE A 284 -14.16 -3.02 -6.68
C PHE A 284 -15.01 -1.79 -6.31
N GLY A 285 -14.73 -0.63 -6.93
CA GLY A 285 -15.57 0.57 -6.85
C GLY A 285 -14.82 1.85 -6.48
N SER A 286 -13.95 1.86 -5.48
CA SER A 286 -13.24 3.07 -5.06
C SER A 286 -11.85 2.73 -4.49
N LEU A 287 -10.85 3.50 -4.90
CA LEU A 287 -9.51 3.44 -4.32
C LEU A 287 -9.51 3.78 -2.82
N ALA A 288 -10.47 4.60 -2.37
CA ALA A 288 -10.66 4.93 -0.96
C ALA A 288 -11.26 3.77 -0.13
N MET A 289 -11.57 2.65 -0.77
CA MET A 289 -12.00 1.39 -0.15
C MET A 289 -10.92 0.30 -0.26
N MET A 290 -9.65 0.69 -0.38
CA MET A 290 -8.51 -0.23 -0.46
C MET A 290 -7.59 0.00 0.74
N THR A 291 -7.39 -1.05 1.55
CA THR A 291 -6.35 -1.06 2.58
C THR A 291 -4.98 -1.30 1.97
N SER A 292 -3.93 -0.84 2.63
CA SER A 292 -2.54 -1.10 2.25
C SER A 292 -1.70 -1.34 3.50
N VAL A 293 -0.97 -2.44 3.52
CA VAL A 293 -0.03 -2.75 4.59
C VAL A 293 1.29 -3.22 4.01
N LEU A 294 2.39 -2.60 4.40
CA LEU A 294 3.74 -3.09 4.16
C LEU A 294 4.11 -4.03 5.30
N VAL A 295 4.52 -5.24 4.95
CA VAL A 295 5.04 -6.25 5.90
C VAL A 295 6.50 -6.50 5.59
N ALA A 296 7.38 -6.09 6.49
CA ALA A 296 8.82 -6.31 6.39
C ALA A 296 9.21 -7.74 6.79
N PRO A 297 10.41 -8.23 6.38
CA PRO A 297 10.86 -9.60 6.68
C PRO A 297 10.98 -9.92 8.17
N ASP A 298 11.20 -8.92 9.00
CA ASP A 298 11.30 -9.04 10.47
C ASP A 298 9.95 -8.97 11.20
N GLY A 299 8.84 -8.85 10.45
CA GLY A 299 7.48 -8.72 10.98
C GLY A 299 7.07 -7.29 11.33
N THR A 300 7.94 -6.29 11.10
CA THR A 300 7.58 -4.87 11.16
C THR A 300 6.51 -4.54 10.13
N THR A 301 5.52 -3.74 10.51
CA THR A 301 4.39 -3.38 9.64
C THR A 301 4.20 -1.88 9.53
N GLU A 302 3.82 -1.41 8.35
CA GLU A 302 3.40 -0.03 8.12
C GLU A 302 2.05 -0.05 7.40
N PHE A 303 1.05 0.58 8.00
CA PHE A 303 -0.32 0.68 7.47
C PHE A 303 -0.54 2.05 6.83
N GLU A 304 -1.10 2.06 5.63
CA GLU A 304 -1.42 3.29 4.90
C GLU A 304 -2.73 3.17 4.13
N ALA A 305 -3.31 4.29 3.69
CA ALA A 305 -4.33 4.29 2.66
C ALA A 305 -3.68 4.14 1.28
N ALA A 306 -4.28 3.36 0.39
CA ALA A 306 -3.75 3.14 -0.96
C ALA A 306 -3.89 4.36 -1.89
N HIS A 307 -4.71 5.36 -1.51
CA HIS A 307 -4.97 6.56 -2.33
C HIS A 307 -3.98 7.70 -2.02
N GLY A 308 -3.93 8.71 -2.91
CA GLY A 308 -3.12 9.91 -2.73
C GLY A 308 -3.78 10.97 -1.83
N THR A 309 -3.23 12.19 -1.84
CA THR A 309 -3.55 13.30 -0.93
C THR A 309 -4.90 14.01 -1.18
N VAL A 310 -5.64 13.64 -2.23
CA VAL A 310 -6.96 14.19 -2.62
C VAL A 310 -6.93 15.72 -2.80
N THR A 311 -6.01 16.19 -3.60
CA THR A 311 -5.72 17.61 -3.89
C THR A 311 -6.94 18.45 -4.25
N LYS A 312 -7.85 17.93 -5.11
CA LYS A 312 -9.05 18.69 -5.52
C LYS A 312 -9.95 19.05 -4.35
N HIS A 313 -10.14 18.14 -3.41
CA HIS A 313 -10.95 18.40 -2.21
C HIS A 313 -10.20 19.34 -1.26
N TYR A 314 -8.88 19.27 -1.18
CA TYR A 314 -8.09 20.19 -0.38
C TYR A 314 -8.22 21.64 -0.82
N TYR A 315 -8.18 21.92 -2.12
CA TYR A 315 -8.41 23.29 -2.62
C TYR A 315 -9.82 23.82 -2.37
N ARG A 316 -10.83 22.94 -2.36
CA ARG A 316 -12.19 23.31 -1.95
C ARG A 316 -12.25 23.62 -0.44
N TYR A 317 -11.63 22.76 0.37
CA TYR A 317 -11.52 22.96 1.81
C TYR A 317 -10.85 24.29 2.18
N LEU A 318 -9.78 24.68 1.50
CA LEU A 318 -9.09 25.96 1.70
C LEU A 318 -9.99 27.18 1.39
N LYS A 319 -10.98 27.01 0.53
CA LYS A 319 -12.01 28.05 0.22
C LYS A 319 -13.16 28.06 1.23
N GLY A 320 -13.11 27.24 2.27
CA GLY A 320 -14.19 27.09 3.25
C GLY A 320 -15.39 26.28 2.74
N GLU A 321 -15.24 25.56 1.60
CA GLU A 321 -16.29 24.70 1.09
C GLU A 321 -16.35 23.38 1.86
N GLN A 322 -17.55 22.86 2.07
CA GLN A 322 -17.75 21.52 2.61
C GLN A 322 -17.25 20.45 1.62
N THR A 323 -16.58 19.44 2.13
CA THR A 323 -16.05 18.32 1.33
C THR A 323 -16.66 17.00 1.75
N SER A 324 -16.84 16.12 0.79
CA SER A 324 -17.31 14.75 0.97
C SER A 324 -16.20 13.78 0.51
N THR A 325 -15.11 13.74 1.28
CA THR A 325 -13.94 12.88 1.04
C THR A 325 -14.08 11.62 1.87
N ASN A 326 -13.98 10.47 1.22
CA ASN A 326 -14.11 9.17 1.87
C ASN A 326 -12.91 8.89 2.79
N PRO A 327 -13.11 8.71 4.11
CA PRO A 327 -12.02 8.45 5.05
C PRO A 327 -11.77 6.96 5.32
N MET A 328 -12.51 6.04 4.69
CA MET A 328 -12.53 4.61 5.05
C MET A 328 -11.13 3.98 5.03
N ALA A 329 -10.39 4.12 3.94
CA ALA A 329 -9.04 3.55 3.86
C ALA A 329 -8.10 4.10 4.95
N THR A 330 -8.24 5.39 5.31
CA THR A 330 -7.47 6.01 6.39
C THR A 330 -7.90 5.51 7.78
N ILE A 331 -9.20 5.31 8.00
CA ILE A 331 -9.71 4.69 9.25
C ILE A 331 -9.13 3.28 9.37
N PHE A 332 -9.18 2.47 8.31
CA PHE A 332 -8.66 1.10 8.31
C PHE A 332 -7.13 1.04 8.43
N ALA A 333 -6.40 2.03 7.97
CA ALA A 333 -4.97 2.15 8.24
C ALA A 333 -4.71 2.34 9.75
N TRP A 334 -5.45 3.23 10.40
CA TRP A 334 -5.37 3.44 11.84
C TRP A 334 -5.77 2.20 12.64
N THR A 335 -6.89 1.58 12.31
CA THR A 335 -7.35 0.37 13.03
C THR A 335 -6.39 -0.78 12.86
N GLY A 336 -5.85 -0.99 11.66
CA GLY A 336 -4.81 -1.98 11.41
C GLY A 336 -3.56 -1.78 12.27
N ALA A 337 -3.08 -0.53 12.36
CA ALA A 337 -1.92 -0.20 13.19
C ALA A 337 -2.21 -0.37 14.70
N LEU A 338 -3.38 0.07 15.17
CA LEU A 338 -3.80 -0.09 16.56
C LEU A 338 -3.96 -1.56 16.93
N LYS A 339 -4.57 -2.36 16.05
CA LYS A 339 -4.71 -3.82 16.24
C LYS A 339 -3.36 -4.50 16.33
N LYS A 340 -2.44 -4.18 15.40
CA LYS A 340 -1.07 -4.69 15.43
C LYS A 340 -0.33 -4.27 16.71
N ARG A 341 -0.48 -3.03 17.15
CA ARG A 341 0.10 -2.55 18.42
C ARG A 341 -0.50 -3.30 19.60
N GLY A 342 -1.81 -3.54 19.61
CA GLY A 342 -2.50 -4.37 20.62
C GLY A 342 -1.91 -5.77 20.71
N GLN A 343 -1.67 -6.42 19.57
CA GLN A 343 -1.04 -7.74 19.49
C GLN A 343 0.38 -7.73 20.06
N LEU A 344 1.21 -6.76 19.66
CA LEU A 344 2.60 -6.65 20.11
C LEU A 344 2.71 -6.35 21.62
N ASP A 345 1.76 -5.62 22.19
CA ASP A 345 1.74 -5.25 23.62
C ASP A 345 0.91 -6.21 24.48
N ASN A 346 0.30 -7.23 23.88
CA ASN A 346 -0.68 -8.10 24.53
C ASN A 346 -1.79 -7.27 25.24
N LEU A 347 -2.43 -6.38 24.47
CA LEU A 347 -3.48 -5.47 24.91
C LEU A 347 -4.79 -5.74 24.14
N PRO A 348 -5.56 -6.79 24.50
CA PRO A 348 -6.77 -7.19 23.77
C PRO A 348 -7.86 -6.10 23.67
N ALA A 349 -7.90 -5.18 24.64
CA ALA A 349 -8.83 -4.06 24.60
C ALA A 349 -8.58 -3.12 23.40
N LEU A 350 -7.32 -2.94 22.98
CA LEU A 350 -6.97 -2.13 21.82
C LEU A 350 -7.34 -2.85 20.52
N GLU A 351 -7.17 -4.16 20.46
CA GLU A 351 -7.60 -4.97 19.31
C GLU A 351 -9.14 -4.93 19.15
N ALA A 352 -9.88 -5.18 20.25
CA ALA A 352 -11.34 -5.10 20.24
C ALA A 352 -11.88 -3.70 19.89
N PHE A 353 -11.18 -2.64 20.31
CA PHE A 353 -11.51 -1.28 19.90
C PHE A 353 -11.36 -1.10 18.38
N ALA A 354 -10.25 -1.56 17.81
CA ALA A 354 -10.02 -1.48 16.37
C ALA A 354 -11.10 -2.22 15.58
N ASP A 355 -11.43 -3.46 15.97
CA ASP A 355 -12.50 -4.25 15.34
C ASP A 355 -13.87 -3.55 15.45
N ARG A 356 -14.19 -2.96 16.60
CA ARG A 356 -15.43 -2.22 16.81
C ARG A 356 -15.52 -0.96 15.92
N LEU A 357 -14.42 -0.24 15.77
CA LEU A 357 -14.37 0.95 14.91
C LEU A 357 -14.55 0.58 13.43
N GLU A 358 -13.91 -0.51 12.97
CA GLU A 358 -14.13 -1.02 11.62
C GLU A 358 -15.58 -1.40 11.39
N GLN A 359 -16.18 -2.16 12.31
CA GLN A 359 -17.58 -2.58 12.21
C GLN A 359 -18.54 -1.39 12.22
N ALA A 360 -18.35 -0.42 13.12
CA ALA A 360 -19.15 0.80 13.17
C ALA A 360 -19.07 1.61 11.88
N SER A 361 -17.90 1.67 11.26
CA SER A 361 -17.68 2.34 9.98
C SER A 361 -18.43 1.66 8.84
N LEU A 362 -18.37 0.33 8.74
CA LEU A 362 -19.10 -0.46 7.75
C LEU A 362 -20.61 -0.34 7.94
N ASP A 363 -21.10 -0.43 9.18
CA ASP A 363 -22.53 -0.35 9.48
C ASP A 363 -23.08 1.06 9.24
N THR A 364 -22.26 2.10 9.35
CA THR A 364 -22.65 3.46 8.97
C THR A 364 -22.94 3.52 7.47
N ILE A 365 -22.08 2.96 6.63
CA ILE A 365 -22.31 2.89 5.19
C ILE A 365 -23.53 2.03 4.86
N ARG A 366 -23.69 0.86 5.48
CA ARG A 366 -24.85 -0.03 5.28
C ARG A 366 -26.18 0.64 5.63
N SER A 367 -26.17 1.57 6.59
CA SER A 367 -27.37 2.34 6.94
C SER A 367 -27.69 3.48 5.96
N GLY A 368 -26.94 3.64 4.87
CA GLY A 368 -27.14 4.67 3.86
C GLY A 368 -26.43 6.00 4.16
N ILE A 369 -25.67 6.09 5.24
CA ILE A 369 -24.85 7.28 5.55
C ILE A 369 -23.46 7.09 4.94
N MET A 370 -23.14 7.82 3.88
CA MET A 370 -21.88 7.66 3.15
C MET A 370 -21.47 8.93 2.40
N THR A 371 -20.21 8.95 1.98
CA THR A 371 -19.63 10.05 1.18
C THR A 371 -20.03 9.97 -0.29
N GLY A 372 -19.79 11.06 -1.04
CA GLY A 372 -20.29 11.21 -2.40
C GLY A 372 -19.75 10.20 -3.41
N ASP A 373 -18.51 9.74 -3.24
CA ASP A 373 -17.93 8.70 -4.07
C ASP A 373 -18.66 7.36 -3.91
N LEU A 374 -18.99 6.97 -2.67
CA LEU A 374 -19.71 5.73 -2.39
C LEU A 374 -21.18 5.82 -2.76
N ALA A 375 -21.85 6.95 -2.48
CA ALA A 375 -23.25 7.16 -2.85
C ALA A 375 -23.48 7.01 -4.37
N GLY A 376 -22.48 7.39 -5.18
CA GLY A 376 -22.48 7.21 -6.63
C GLY A 376 -22.40 5.75 -7.09
N LEU A 377 -21.95 4.84 -6.24
CA LEU A 377 -21.74 3.41 -6.55
C LEU A 377 -22.90 2.52 -6.09
N VAL A 378 -23.85 3.06 -5.30
CA VAL A 378 -25.03 2.30 -4.85
C VAL A 378 -25.98 2.05 -6.01
N GLU A 379 -26.44 0.81 -6.15
CA GLU A 379 -27.46 0.43 -7.13
C GLU A 379 -28.88 0.76 -6.61
N GLY A 380 -29.73 1.27 -7.47
CA GLY A 380 -31.11 1.63 -7.13
C GLY A 380 -31.24 3.07 -6.60
N GLU A 381 -31.97 3.26 -5.52
CA GLU A 381 -32.15 4.57 -4.89
C GLU A 381 -30.84 5.01 -4.21
N ARG A 382 -30.27 6.09 -4.74
CA ARG A 382 -28.98 6.60 -4.25
C ARG A 382 -29.19 7.42 -2.97
N PRO A 383 -28.45 7.12 -1.90
CA PRO A 383 -28.49 7.94 -0.70
C PRO A 383 -27.97 9.35 -0.97
N VAL A 384 -28.45 10.31 -0.23
CA VAL A 384 -27.93 11.68 -0.26
C VAL A 384 -26.55 11.67 0.41
N PRO A 385 -25.50 12.08 -0.29
CA PRO A 385 -24.16 12.05 0.27
C PRO A 385 -24.01 13.03 1.44
N VAL A 386 -23.25 12.62 2.45
CA VAL A 386 -22.90 13.47 3.59
C VAL A 386 -21.49 14.02 3.48
N THR A 387 -21.18 15.06 4.25
CA THR A 387 -19.81 15.57 4.37
C THR A 387 -18.92 14.59 5.13
N SER A 388 -17.60 14.70 4.95
CA SER A 388 -16.62 13.88 5.70
C SER A 388 -16.82 14.01 7.22
N GLU A 389 -17.08 15.23 7.71
CA GLU A 389 -17.32 15.49 9.13
C GLU A 389 -18.60 14.80 9.63
N ALA A 390 -19.71 14.93 8.89
CA ALA A 390 -20.96 14.28 9.25
C ALA A 390 -20.86 12.76 9.24
N PHE A 391 -20.07 12.20 8.31
CA PHE A 391 -19.81 10.77 8.25
C PHE A 391 -19.03 10.29 9.48
N LEU A 392 -17.96 10.99 9.89
CA LEU A 392 -17.18 10.64 11.08
C LEU A 392 -18.02 10.75 12.37
N LYS A 393 -18.87 11.79 12.50
CA LYS A 393 -19.80 11.92 13.63
C LYS A 393 -20.82 10.78 13.68
N ALA A 394 -21.30 10.30 12.53
CA ALA A 394 -22.21 9.16 12.49
C ALA A 394 -21.53 7.86 12.95
N ILE A 395 -20.26 7.64 12.57
CA ILE A 395 -19.46 6.52 13.08
C ILE A 395 -19.28 6.66 14.60
N ARG A 396 -18.92 7.86 15.07
CA ARG A 396 -18.76 8.15 16.50
C ARG A 396 -20.02 7.79 17.31
N ALA A 397 -21.18 8.22 16.85
CA ALA A 397 -22.45 7.92 17.50
C ALA A 397 -22.71 6.41 17.63
N ARG A 398 -22.30 5.60 16.62
CA ARG A 398 -22.39 4.14 16.69
C ARG A 398 -21.39 3.51 17.66
N MET A 399 -20.23 4.13 17.83
CA MET A 399 -19.22 3.68 18.80
C MET A 399 -19.66 3.93 20.24
N GLU A 400 -20.54 4.89 20.47
CA GLU A 400 -21.06 5.28 21.80
C GLU A 400 -22.37 4.59 22.17
N ALA A 401 -23.08 4.02 21.19
CA ALA A 401 -24.32 3.26 21.39
C ALA A 401 -24.06 1.85 21.92
#